data_5659ec028b69010b9d3c09330db2dd9a
#
_entry.id   5659ec028b69010b9d3c09330db2dd9a
#
_cell.length_a   1.000
_cell.length_b   1.000
_cell.length_c   1.000
_cell.angle_alpha   90.00
_cell.angle_beta   90.00
_cell.angle_gamma   90.00
#
_symmetry.space_group_name_H-M   'P 1'
#
loop_
_entity.id
_entity.type
_entity.pdbx_description
1 polymer ?
#
loop_
_entity_poly.entity_id
_entity_poly.type
_entity_poly.pdbx_seq_one_letter_code
_entity_poly.pdbx_strand_id
1 'polypeptide(L)'
;EEHKTRDIWTAEVLQKALEACDDDILRLAINLAFSCSLRMGELLGLTWDCIDISPTSIELGQASIFVEKELQRVNREAMADLDGKDIMFKFPPTFASTHTALVLKTPKTKTSVRKVFLPKTVAEMLVQRKADIEELKDLFGDEFVDFNLVFCSSNGKPIEGQVINRAFNKLIEEKGLPKVVFHSLRHSSITYKLKLNGGDMKSVQGDSGHAQVKMVADVYSHIIDDDRRLNAERMEAAFYSGRQATPEPVQPAATESSADDKELLLKLLQNPEMAALLKSLAKTL
;
A
#
# COMPACT_ATOMS: atom_id res chain seq x y z
N GLU A 1 11.80 -21.20 20.91
CA GLU A 1 11.93 -19.72 20.89
C GLU A 1 10.52 -19.14 20.81
N GLU A 2 10.10 -18.42 21.85
CA GLU A 2 8.83 -17.68 21.86
C GLU A 2 8.89 -16.61 20.76
N HIS A 3 8.05 -16.74 19.75
CA HIS A 3 7.83 -15.69 18.76
C HIS A 3 7.25 -14.47 19.48
N LYS A 4 8.08 -13.43 19.70
CA LYS A 4 7.60 -12.14 20.20
C LYS A 4 6.52 -11.64 19.24
N THR A 5 5.27 -11.61 19.71
CA THR A 5 4.17 -10.94 19.04
C THR A 5 4.55 -9.48 18.82
N ARG A 6 4.59 -9.04 17.57
CA ARG A 6 4.85 -7.64 17.28
C ARG A 6 3.53 -6.89 17.38
N ASP A 7 3.52 -5.85 18.21
CA ASP A 7 2.37 -4.97 18.30
C ASP A 7 2.11 -4.31 16.94
N ILE A 8 0.87 -4.39 16.49
CA ILE A 8 0.39 -3.78 15.25
C ILE A 8 -0.82 -2.90 15.55
N TRP A 9 -1.04 -1.87 14.76
CA TRP A 9 -2.25 -1.07 14.84
C TRP A 9 -3.41 -1.76 14.11
N THR A 10 -4.58 -1.72 14.71
CA THR A 10 -5.83 -2.04 14.02
C THR A 10 -6.20 -0.90 13.06
N ALA A 11 -7.16 -1.16 12.16
CA ALA A 11 -7.64 -0.14 11.23
C ALA A 11 -8.20 1.10 11.95
N GLU A 12 -8.89 0.89 13.08
CA GLU A 12 -9.48 1.97 13.89
C GLU A 12 -8.41 2.85 14.54
N VAL A 13 -7.33 2.24 15.06
CA VAL A 13 -6.21 3.00 15.64
C VAL A 13 -5.49 3.78 14.55
N LEU A 14 -5.29 3.16 13.38
CA LEU A 14 -4.66 3.82 12.24
C LEU A 14 -5.49 5.03 11.77
N GLN A 15 -6.81 4.87 11.66
CA GLN A 15 -7.69 5.97 11.26
C GLN A 15 -7.60 7.14 12.26
N LYS A 16 -7.66 6.87 13.56
CA LYS A 16 -7.45 7.89 14.61
C LYS A 16 -6.09 8.59 14.48
N ALA A 17 -5.03 7.82 14.17
CA ALA A 17 -3.70 8.39 13.98
C ALA A 17 -3.64 9.32 12.76
N LEU A 18 -4.28 8.95 11.65
CA LEU A 18 -4.35 9.77 10.44
C LEU A 18 -5.18 11.05 10.63
N GLU A 19 -6.31 10.96 11.34
CA GLU A 19 -7.16 12.11 11.69
C GLU A 19 -6.43 13.09 12.62
N ALA A 20 -5.61 12.57 13.53
CA ALA A 20 -4.87 13.37 14.50
C ALA A 20 -3.50 13.88 14.00
N CYS A 21 -3.08 13.46 12.81
CA CYS A 21 -1.79 13.81 12.23
C CYS A 21 -1.86 15.16 11.51
N ASP A 22 -1.14 16.16 12.03
CA ASP A 22 -1.08 17.51 11.45
C ASP A 22 0.09 17.69 10.45
N ASP A 23 1.00 16.70 10.34
CA ASP A 23 2.14 16.68 9.42
C ASP A 23 1.75 15.94 8.12
N ASP A 24 1.62 16.66 7.02
CA ASP A 24 1.18 16.12 5.73
C ASP A 24 2.18 15.11 5.14
N ILE A 25 3.49 15.32 5.36
CA ILE A 25 4.53 14.39 4.92
C ILE A 25 4.42 13.07 5.70
N LEU A 26 4.25 13.14 7.01
CA LEU A 26 4.05 11.97 7.85
C LEU A 26 2.72 11.27 7.51
N ARG A 27 1.64 12.02 7.32
CA ARG A 27 0.33 11.48 6.92
C ARG A 27 0.41 10.71 5.61
N LEU A 28 1.08 11.26 4.60
CA LEU A 28 1.33 10.57 3.33
C LEU A 28 2.20 9.33 3.54
N ALA A 29 3.26 9.41 4.35
CA ALA A 29 4.12 8.28 4.66
C ALA A 29 3.37 7.12 5.33
N ILE A 30 2.51 7.42 6.32
CA ILE A 30 1.65 6.42 6.99
C ILE A 30 0.70 5.77 5.98
N ASN A 31 0.02 6.57 5.14
CA ASN A 31 -0.91 6.05 4.14
C ASN A 31 -0.22 5.12 3.14
N LEU A 32 0.96 5.49 2.63
CA LEU A 32 1.71 4.65 1.69
C LEU A 32 2.25 3.37 2.35
N ALA A 33 2.76 3.47 3.58
CA ALA A 33 3.23 2.30 4.32
C ALA A 33 2.10 1.30 4.59
N PHE A 34 0.89 1.79 4.89
CA PHE A 34 -0.27 0.94 5.16
C PHE A 34 -0.96 0.48 3.86
N SER A 35 -1.36 1.36 2.96
CA SER A 35 -2.12 0.97 1.76
C SER A 35 -1.29 0.17 0.76
N CYS A 36 -0.01 0.52 0.58
CA CYS A 36 0.89 -0.09 -0.40
C CYS A 36 1.88 -1.07 0.20
N SER A 37 1.84 -1.31 1.52
CA SER A 37 2.76 -2.19 2.24
C SER A 37 4.25 -1.86 2.00
N LEU A 38 4.60 -0.57 1.82
CA LEU A 38 5.97 -0.14 1.52
C LEU A 38 6.90 -0.26 2.73
N ARG A 39 8.15 -0.64 2.48
CA ARG A 39 9.23 -0.49 3.47
C ARG A 39 9.69 0.96 3.53
N MET A 40 10.27 1.38 4.66
CA MET A 40 10.78 2.75 4.81
C MET A 40 11.71 3.17 3.66
N GLY A 41 12.66 2.32 3.28
CA GLY A 41 13.59 2.61 2.18
C GLY A 41 12.90 2.70 0.83
N GLU A 42 11.93 1.84 0.54
CA GLU A 42 11.10 1.88 -0.67
C GLU A 42 10.28 3.18 -0.73
N LEU A 43 9.64 3.53 0.39
CA LEU A 43 8.85 4.76 0.53
C LEU A 43 9.68 6.01 0.27
N LEU A 44 10.83 6.14 0.94
CA LEU A 44 11.70 7.31 0.82
C LEU A 44 12.47 7.35 -0.52
N GLY A 45 12.60 6.20 -1.18
CA GLY A 45 13.19 6.07 -2.51
C GLY A 45 12.22 6.33 -3.67
N LEU A 46 10.94 6.66 -3.39
CA LEU A 46 9.98 6.98 -4.44
C LEU A 46 10.38 8.25 -5.19
N THR A 47 10.42 8.12 -6.50
CA THR A 47 10.64 9.22 -7.45
C THR A 47 9.43 9.36 -8.36
N TRP A 48 9.16 10.55 -8.86
CA TRP A 48 7.96 10.84 -9.66
C TRP A 48 7.87 10.05 -10.96
N ASP A 49 9.00 9.63 -11.53
CA ASP A 49 9.06 8.77 -12.72
C ASP A 49 8.54 7.34 -12.48
N CYS A 50 8.41 6.92 -11.22
CA CYS A 50 7.87 5.62 -10.83
C CYS A 50 6.38 5.65 -10.45
N ILE A 51 5.69 6.77 -10.67
CA ILE A 51 4.31 6.98 -10.17
C ILE A 51 3.39 7.38 -11.32
N ASP A 52 2.33 6.63 -11.51
CA ASP A 52 1.23 7.00 -12.40
C ASP A 52 0.03 7.47 -11.57
N ILE A 53 -0.15 8.78 -11.53
CA ILE A 53 -1.27 9.49 -10.92
C ILE A 53 -1.94 10.42 -11.94
N SER A 54 -1.96 10.02 -13.22
CA SER A 54 -2.71 10.75 -14.24
C SER A 54 -4.21 10.78 -13.88
N PRO A 55 -4.94 11.84 -14.22
CA PRO A 55 -6.37 11.93 -13.97
C PRO A 55 -7.12 10.69 -14.47
N THR A 56 -6.79 10.22 -15.67
CA THR A 56 -7.40 9.03 -16.27
C THR A 56 -7.10 7.77 -15.43
N SER A 57 -5.85 7.58 -15.00
CA SER A 57 -5.48 6.42 -14.16
C SER A 57 -6.18 6.44 -12.81
N ILE A 58 -6.37 7.63 -12.22
CA ILE A 58 -7.11 7.78 -10.95
C ILE A 58 -8.59 7.43 -11.14
N GLU A 59 -9.23 7.97 -12.19
CA GLU A 59 -10.64 7.71 -12.49
C GLU A 59 -10.92 6.23 -12.76
N LEU A 60 -10.00 5.56 -13.47
CA LEU A 60 -10.12 4.13 -13.80
C LEU A 60 -9.67 3.20 -12.66
N GLY A 61 -9.23 3.71 -11.51
CA GLY A 61 -8.68 2.89 -10.41
C GLY A 61 -7.36 2.19 -10.79
N GLN A 62 -6.60 2.75 -11.74
CA GLN A 62 -5.34 2.19 -12.24
C GLN A 62 -4.09 2.98 -11.77
N ALA A 63 -4.31 4.04 -10.98
CA ALA A 63 -3.20 4.78 -10.36
C ALA A 63 -2.26 3.82 -9.64
N SER A 64 -0.94 4.00 -9.78
CA SER A 64 0.02 2.99 -9.32
C SER A 64 1.40 3.54 -9.05
N ILE A 65 2.15 2.79 -8.25
CA ILE A 65 3.58 2.99 -7.99
C ILE A 65 4.33 1.78 -8.53
N PHE A 66 5.44 2.00 -9.21
CA PHE A 66 6.40 0.97 -9.55
C PHE A 66 7.57 1.02 -8.55
N VAL A 67 7.61 0.08 -7.61
CA VAL A 67 8.64 -0.01 -6.58
C VAL A 67 9.87 -0.67 -7.18
N GLU A 68 10.89 0.10 -7.50
CA GLU A 68 12.16 -0.39 -8.06
C GLU A 68 13.40 0.25 -7.43
N LYS A 69 13.17 1.19 -6.51
CA LYS A 69 14.23 1.96 -5.84
C LYS A 69 14.03 1.92 -4.33
N GLU A 70 15.12 1.98 -3.59
CA GLU A 70 15.12 2.21 -2.15
C GLU A 70 16.19 3.25 -1.78
N LEU A 71 15.85 4.15 -0.86
CA LEU A 71 16.77 5.10 -0.26
C LEU A 71 17.47 4.42 0.91
N GLN A 72 18.79 4.37 0.89
CA GLN A 72 19.57 3.74 1.94
C GLN A 72 20.85 4.53 2.23
N ARG A 73 21.22 4.59 3.51
CA ARG A 73 22.55 5.07 3.93
C ARG A 73 23.50 3.89 4.00
N VAL A 74 24.58 3.95 3.23
CA VAL A 74 25.57 2.87 3.08
C VAL A 74 26.96 3.34 3.54
N ASN A 75 27.78 2.40 4.02
CA ASN A 75 29.19 2.67 4.30
C ASN A 75 29.95 2.89 2.99
N ARG A 76 30.81 3.93 2.92
CA ARG A 76 31.58 4.27 1.71
C ARG A 76 32.61 3.22 1.35
N GLU A 77 33.26 2.60 2.34
CA GLU A 77 34.22 1.52 2.13
C GLU A 77 33.53 0.30 1.51
N ALA A 78 32.44 -0.16 2.13
CA ALA A 78 31.65 -1.28 1.59
C ALA A 78 31.08 -0.99 0.19
N MET A 79 30.77 0.27 -0.11
CA MET A 79 30.32 0.68 -1.44
C MET A 79 31.47 0.59 -2.46
N ALA A 80 32.69 0.96 -2.07
CA ALA A 80 33.88 0.87 -2.93
C ALA A 80 34.25 -0.61 -3.19
N ASP A 81 34.21 -1.46 -2.16
CA ASP A 81 34.50 -2.90 -2.26
C ASP A 81 33.56 -3.65 -3.21
N LEU A 82 32.32 -3.13 -3.39
CA LEU A 82 31.31 -3.70 -4.27
C LEU A 82 31.21 -2.99 -5.63
N ASP A 83 32.16 -2.15 -5.99
CA ASP A 83 32.15 -1.35 -7.23
C ASP A 83 30.84 -0.57 -7.46
N GLY A 84 30.19 -0.16 -6.37
CA GLY A 84 28.90 0.53 -6.45
C GLY A 84 27.76 -0.31 -7.04
N LYS A 85 27.89 -1.64 -7.03
CA LYS A 85 26.85 -2.54 -7.53
C LYS A 85 25.49 -2.22 -6.91
N ASP A 86 24.45 -2.21 -7.75
CA ASP A 86 23.07 -1.90 -7.38
C ASP A 86 22.82 -0.42 -6.99
N ILE A 87 23.82 0.48 -7.04
CA ILE A 87 23.65 1.91 -6.78
C ILE A 87 23.23 2.62 -8.07
N MET A 88 22.05 3.25 -8.03
CA MET A 88 21.50 4.02 -9.15
C MET A 88 21.91 5.49 -9.08
N PHE A 89 21.92 6.04 -7.87
CA PHE A 89 22.29 7.44 -7.66
C PHE A 89 22.89 7.65 -6.26
N LYS A 90 23.93 8.49 -6.17
CA LYS A 90 24.58 8.89 -4.91
C LYS A 90 24.31 10.36 -4.65
N PHE A 91 23.62 10.63 -3.54
CA PHE A 91 23.37 12.02 -3.14
C PHE A 91 24.64 12.73 -2.68
N PRO A 92 24.75 14.03 -2.95
CA PRO A 92 25.82 14.85 -2.41
C PRO A 92 25.88 14.75 -0.87
N PRO A 93 27.08 14.65 -0.27
CA PRO A 93 27.19 14.57 1.18
C PRO A 93 26.80 15.90 1.82
N THR A 94 26.03 15.84 2.91
CA THR A 94 25.71 17.03 3.71
C THR A 94 26.95 17.56 4.45
N PHE A 95 27.88 16.67 4.80
CA PHE A 95 29.17 17.00 5.48
C PHE A 95 30.31 16.23 4.81
N ALA A 96 31.43 16.87 4.61
CA ALA A 96 32.60 16.31 3.92
C ALA A 96 33.20 15.06 4.60
N SER A 97 33.11 14.98 5.94
CA SER A 97 33.79 13.97 6.77
C SER A 97 32.97 12.74 7.10
N THR A 98 31.87 12.44 6.39
CA THR A 98 31.02 11.29 6.70
C THR A 98 31.57 9.99 6.12
N HIS A 99 31.65 8.93 6.95
CA HIS A 99 32.00 7.57 6.51
C HIS A 99 30.88 6.87 5.74
N THR A 100 29.71 7.52 5.60
CA THR A 100 28.54 6.97 4.93
C THR A 100 28.10 7.84 3.77
N ALA A 101 27.39 7.25 2.82
CA ALA A 101 26.75 7.94 1.72
C ALA A 101 25.25 7.60 1.68
N LEU A 102 24.42 8.57 1.34
CA LEU A 102 23.01 8.34 1.04
C LEU A 102 22.91 8.01 -0.45
N VAL A 103 22.21 6.94 -0.76
CA VAL A 103 22.09 6.44 -2.13
C VAL A 103 20.66 6.00 -2.46
N LEU A 104 20.28 6.15 -3.72
CA LEU A 104 19.22 5.36 -4.32
C LEU A 104 19.83 4.10 -4.89
N LYS A 105 19.26 2.95 -4.60
CA LYS A 105 19.72 1.66 -5.09
C LYS A 105 18.54 0.76 -5.43
N THR A 106 18.82 -0.29 -6.20
CA THR A 106 17.84 -1.34 -6.45
C THR A 106 17.55 -2.11 -5.16
N PRO A 107 16.30 -2.58 -4.95
CA PRO A 107 15.97 -3.43 -3.81
C PRO A 107 16.75 -4.74 -3.81
N LYS A 108 17.04 -5.26 -2.61
CA LYS A 108 17.86 -6.46 -2.42
C LYS A 108 17.35 -7.72 -3.15
N THR A 109 16.04 -7.84 -3.35
CA THR A 109 15.43 -9.03 -3.96
C THR A 109 14.61 -8.65 -5.19
N LYS A 110 14.61 -9.52 -6.20
CA LYS A 110 13.80 -9.34 -7.41
C LYS A 110 12.29 -9.22 -7.10
N THR A 111 11.81 -9.90 -6.08
CA THR A 111 10.41 -9.86 -5.64
C THR A 111 10.02 -8.53 -4.99
N SER A 112 10.98 -7.72 -4.58
CA SER A 112 10.73 -6.37 -4.09
C SER A 112 10.38 -5.41 -5.21
N VAL A 113 10.86 -5.66 -6.44
CA VAL A 113 10.47 -4.88 -7.63
C VAL A 113 9.07 -5.30 -8.05
N ARG A 114 8.13 -4.35 -7.96
CA ARG A 114 6.71 -4.65 -8.17
C ARG A 114 5.90 -3.40 -8.50
N LYS A 115 4.79 -3.61 -9.19
CA LYS A 115 3.73 -2.60 -9.34
C LYS A 115 2.73 -2.74 -8.20
N VAL A 116 2.37 -1.63 -7.56
CA VAL A 116 1.34 -1.57 -6.52
C VAL A 116 0.30 -0.55 -6.94
N PHE A 117 -0.97 -0.94 -6.94
CA PHE A 117 -2.07 -0.03 -7.22
C PHE A 117 -2.39 0.84 -6.01
N LEU A 118 -2.75 2.09 -6.27
CA LEU A 118 -3.06 3.09 -5.26
C LEU A 118 -4.57 3.17 -5.04
N PRO A 119 -5.02 3.19 -3.77
CA PRO A 119 -6.35 3.71 -3.47
C PRO A 119 -6.49 5.15 -3.97
N LYS A 120 -7.68 5.52 -4.47
CA LYS A 120 -7.95 6.86 -5.02
C LYS A 120 -7.50 7.97 -4.08
N THR A 121 -7.86 7.89 -2.80
CA THR A 121 -7.46 8.87 -1.77
C THR A 121 -5.94 9.05 -1.68
N VAL A 122 -5.17 7.97 -1.76
CA VAL A 122 -3.70 8.03 -1.68
C VAL A 122 -3.10 8.61 -2.97
N ALA A 123 -3.70 8.31 -4.12
CA ALA A 123 -3.32 8.94 -5.39
C ALA A 123 -3.57 10.45 -5.37
N GLU A 124 -4.71 10.89 -4.84
CA GLU A 124 -5.04 12.32 -4.67
C GLU A 124 -4.08 13.03 -3.71
N MET A 125 -3.67 12.36 -2.61
CA MET A 125 -2.62 12.88 -1.71
C MET A 125 -1.28 13.05 -2.43
N LEU A 126 -0.91 12.15 -3.34
CA LEU A 126 0.30 12.28 -4.15
C LEU A 126 0.18 13.42 -5.18
N VAL A 127 -1.00 13.65 -5.76
CA VAL A 127 -1.25 14.82 -6.62
C VAL A 127 -1.03 16.11 -5.84
N GLN A 128 -1.60 16.21 -4.62
CA GLN A 128 -1.38 17.36 -3.75
C GLN A 128 0.11 17.54 -3.42
N ARG A 129 0.78 16.46 -3.00
CA ARG A 129 2.21 16.50 -2.69
C ARG A 129 3.06 16.99 -3.87
N LYS A 130 2.69 16.62 -5.10
CA LYS A 130 3.37 17.11 -6.30
C LYS A 130 3.19 18.63 -6.47
N ALA A 131 1.99 19.13 -6.25
CA ALA A 131 1.71 20.56 -6.28
C ALA A 131 2.50 21.33 -5.20
N ASP A 132 2.54 20.81 -3.96
CA ASP A 132 3.31 21.40 -2.86
C ASP A 132 4.79 21.51 -3.20
N ILE A 133 5.36 20.50 -3.88
CA ILE A 133 6.78 20.52 -4.32
C ILE A 133 7.01 21.58 -5.40
N GLU A 134 6.09 21.75 -6.34
CA GLU A 134 6.21 22.81 -7.34
C GLU A 134 6.14 24.22 -6.69
N GLU A 135 5.28 24.42 -5.71
CA GLU A 135 5.25 25.65 -4.91
C GLU A 135 6.58 25.90 -4.17
N LEU A 136 7.18 24.85 -3.61
CA LEU A 136 8.50 24.94 -2.96
C LEU A 136 9.61 25.28 -3.96
N LYS A 137 9.57 24.74 -5.18
CA LYS A 137 10.50 25.11 -6.26
C LYS A 137 10.41 26.59 -6.61
N ASP A 138 9.20 27.09 -6.76
CA ASP A 138 8.95 28.51 -7.04
C ASP A 138 9.44 29.41 -5.90
N LEU A 139 9.23 28.98 -4.63
CA LEU A 139 9.60 29.74 -3.45
C LEU A 139 11.13 29.80 -3.24
N PHE A 140 11.82 28.69 -3.43
CA PHE A 140 13.26 28.56 -3.14
C PHE A 140 14.14 28.80 -4.38
N GLY A 141 13.56 28.81 -5.60
CA GLY A 141 14.28 29.05 -6.83
C GLY A 141 15.55 28.21 -6.96
N ASP A 142 16.69 28.85 -7.19
CA ASP A 142 17.98 28.18 -7.36
C ASP A 142 18.49 27.44 -6.11
N GLU A 143 17.92 27.69 -4.93
CA GLU A 143 18.27 26.96 -3.70
C GLU A 143 17.56 25.61 -3.60
N PHE A 144 16.54 25.36 -4.41
CA PHE A 144 15.86 24.07 -4.47
C PHE A 144 16.67 23.09 -5.33
N VAL A 145 17.06 21.96 -4.74
CA VAL A 145 17.77 20.90 -5.45
C VAL A 145 16.79 19.79 -5.81
N ASP A 146 16.39 19.70 -7.08
CA ASP A 146 15.43 18.69 -7.55
C ASP A 146 16.10 17.33 -7.81
N PHE A 147 15.86 16.39 -6.92
CA PHE A 147 16.22 14.98 -7.08
C PHE A 147 15.05 14.09 -7.53
N ASN A 148 13.96 14.68 -7.99
CA ASN A 148 12.76 13.96 -8.43
C ASN A 148 12.11 13.11 -7.33
N LEU A 149 12.37 13.39 -6.04
CA LEU A 149 11.88 12.62 -4.89
C LEU A 149 10.49 13.09 -4.47
N VAL A 150 9.64 12.14 -4.07
CA VAL A 150 8.35 12.41 -3.39
C VAL A 150 8.59 12.92 -1.96
N PHE A 151 9.52 12.26 -1.25
CA PHE A 151 9.89 12.59 0.13
C PHE A 151 11.16 13.41 0.17
N CYS A 152 11.00 14.71 -0.04
CA CYS A 152 12.07 15.70 0.08
C CYS A 152 11.69 16.79 1.08
N SER A 153 12.73 17.42 1.66
CA SER A 153 12.61 18.61 2.51
C SER A 153 12.24 19.84 1.67
N SER A 154 11.98 20.97 2.33
CA SER A 154 11.57 22.22 1.67
C SER A 154 12.55 22.70 0.59
N ASN A 155 13.84 22.36 0.69
CA ASN A 155 14.85 22.70 -0.30
C ASN A 155 15.21 21.52 -1.24
N GLY A 156 14.34 20.50 -1.35
CA GLY A 156 14.49 19.36 -2.26
C GLY A 156 15.43 18.23 -1.80
N LYS A 157 16.13 18.38 -0.67
CA LYS A 157 17.03 17.33 -0.17
C LYS A 157 16.26 16.10 0.32
N PRO A 158 16.83 14.87 0.20
CA PRO A 158 16.17 13.65 0.65
C PRO A 158 15.82 13.70 2.14
N ILE A 159 14.62 13.22 2.48
CA ILE A 159 14.23 12.94 3.86
C ILE A 159 14.73 11.54 4.21
N GLU A 160 15.39 11.39 5.37
CA GLU A 160 15.86 10.11 5.86
C GLU A 160 14.87 9.47 6.84
N GLY A 161 14.90 8.13 6.96
CA GLY A 161 13.97 7.37 7.79
C GLY A 161 13.92 7.79 9.26
N GLN A 162 15.03 8.30 9.80
CA GLN A 162 15.04 8.82 11.17
C GLN A 162 14.16 10.07 11.37
N VAL A 163 13.95 10.89 10.32
CA VAL A 163 13.06 12.06 10.38
C VAL A 163 11.61 11.57 10.50
N ILE A 164 11.20 10.64 9.63
CA ILE A 164 9.87 10.04 9.68
C ILE A 164 9.64 9.31 11.01
N ASN A 165 10.62 8.54 11.49
CA ASN A 165 10.50 7.84 12.77
C ASN A 165 10.33 8.80 13.95
N ARG A 166 11.04 9.94 13.98
CA ARG A 166 10.87 10.96 15.02
C ARG A 166 9.49 11.58 14.98
N ALA A 167 9.01 11.97 13.79
CA ALA A 167 7.68 12.53 13.62
C ALA A 167 6.60 11.51 14.02
N PHE A 168 6.75 10.26 13.65
CA PHE A 168 5.83 9.18 14.01
C PHE A 168 5.78 8.91 15.51
N ASN A 169 6.94 8.84 16.17
CA ASN A 169 7.00 8.67 17.63
C ASN A 169 6.39 9.87 18.36
N LYS A 170 6.63 11.08 17.87
CA LYS A 170 6.02 12.31 18.41
C LYS A 170 4.48 12.24 18.30
N LEU A 171 3.94 11.84 17.16
CA LEU A 171 2.50 11.65 16.98
C LEU A 171 1.93 10.64 18.00
N ILE A 172 2.61 9.48 18.19
CA ILE A 172 2.20 8.46 19.15
C ILE A 172 2.15 9.03 20.57
N GLU A 173 3.20 9.74 21.00
CA GLU A 173 3.31 10.30 22.34
C GLU A 173 2.29 11.41 22.57
N GLU A 174 2.16 12.37 21.67
CA GLU A 174 1.25 13.54 21.81
C GLU A 174 -0.23 13.15 21.76
N LYS A 175 -0.58 12.11 20.98
CA LYS A 175 -1.97 11.68 20.81
C LYS A 175 -2.32 10.44 21.67
N GLY A 176 -1.40 9.96 22.50
CA GLY A 176 -1.64 8.81 23.39
C GLY A 176 -1.97 7.51 22.65
N LEU A 177 -1.38 7.30 21.47
CA LEU A 177 -1.62 6.12 20.64
C LEU A 177 -0.83 4.91 21.15
N PRO A 178 -1.27 3.67 20.88
CA PRO A 178 -0.51 2.48 21.22
C PRO A 178 0.89 2.51 20.60
N LYS A 179 1.92 2.21 21.38
CA LYS A 179 3.31 2.28 20.95
C LYS A 179 3.64 1.18 19.94
N VAL A 180 3.99 1.56 18.72
CA VAL A 180 4.49 0.67 17.67
C VAL A 180 5.67 1.33 16.96
N VAL A 181 6.43 0.56 16.16
CA VAL A 181 7.44 1.12 15.26
C VAL A 181 6.83 1.37 13.88
N PHE A 182 7.35 2.32 13.13
CA PHE A 182 6.82 2.65 11.78
C PHE A 182 6.71 1.41 10.87
N HIS A 183 7.65 0.48 10.95
CA HIS A 183 7.61 -0.77 10.18
C HIS A 183 6.40 -1.65 10.51
N SER A 184 5.82 -1.53 11.71
CA SER A 184 4.59 -2.25 12.09
C SER A 184 3.39 -1.88 11.21
N LEU A 185 3.37 -0.68 10.59
CA LEU A 185 2.32 -0.28 9.64
C LEU A 185 2.25 -1.22 8.44
N ARG A 186 3.39 -1.72 7.97
CA ARG A 186 3.44 -2.73 6.92
C ARG A 186 2.85 -4.07 7.40
N HIS A 187 3.08 -4.46 8.65
CA HIS A 187 2.45 -5.66 9.22
C HIS A 187 0.94 -5.46 9.39
N SER A 188 0.50 -4.30 9.86
CA SER A 188 -0.92 -3.91 9.91
C SER A 188 -1.57 -4.00 8.51
N SER A 189 -0.88 -3.50 7.47
CA SER A 189 -1.31 -3.59 6.06
C SER A 189 -1.56 -5.02 5.62
N ILE A 190 -0.59 -5.91 5.82
CA ILE A 190 -0.67 -7.32 5.42
C ILE A 190 -1.83 -7.99 6.12
N THR A 191 -1.95 -7.82 7.42
CA THR A 191 -3.03 -8.34 8.25
C THR A 191 -4.39 -7.86 7.76
N TYR A 192 -4.53 -6.56 7.52
CA TYR A 192 -5.78 -5.95 7.06
C TYR A 192 -6.18 -6.45 5.66
N LYS A 193 -5.24 -6.50 4.72
CA LYS A 193 -5.47 -7.02 3.37
C LYS A 193 -5.88 -8.49 3.38
N LEU A 194 -5.28 -9.33 4.22
CA LEU A 194 -5.66 -10.73 4.37
C LEU A 194 -7.08 -10.88 4.91
N LYS A 195 -7.51 -10.02 5.84
CA LYS A 195 -8.90 -9.99 6.32
C LYS A 195 -9.88 -9.58 5.21
N LEU A 196 -9.51 -8.57 4.40
CA LEU A 196 -10.38 -8.07 3.33
C LEU A 196 -10.57 -9.09 2.20
N ASN A 197 -9.52 -9.84 1.83
CA ASN A 197 -9.55 -10.75 0.68
C ASN A 197 -9.78 -12.22 1.06
N GLY A 198 -10.27 -12.49 2.28
CA GLY A 198 -10.59 -13.84 2.73
C GLY A 198 -9.37 -14.76 2.90
N GLY A 199 -8.18 -14.19 3.15
CA GLY A 199 -6.97 -14.96 3.42
C GLY A 199 -6.12 -15.31 2.19
N ASP A 200 -6.35 -14.67 1.03
CA ASP A 200 -5.51 -14.86 -0.16
C ASP A 200 -4.08 -14.33 0.07
N MET A 201 -3.24 -15.20 0.61
CA MET A 201 -1.85 -14.90 0.93
C MET A 201 -1.01 -14.58 -0.31
N LYS A 202 -1.36 -15.13 -1.49
CA LYS A 202 -0.59 -14.95 -2.71
C LYS A 202 -0.77 -13.55 -3.28
N SER A 203 -1.99 -13.04 -3.26
CA SER A 203 -2.29 -11.65 -3.64
C SER A 203 -1.52 -10.67 -2.74
N VAL A 204 -1.60 -10.85 -1.41
CA VAL A 204 -0.89 -10.00 -0.44
C VAL A 204 0.62 -10.13 -0.54
N GLN A 205 1.15 -11.30 -0.89
CA GLN A 205 2.58 -11.48 -1.20
C GLN A 205 3.01 -10.59 -2.37
N GLY A 206 2.22 -10.55 -3.44
CA GLY A 206 2.48 -9.70 -4.61
C GLY A 206 2.57 -8.22 -4.23
N ASP A 207 1.58 -7.72 -3.51
CA ASP A 207 1.53 -6.32 -3.05
C ASP A 207 2.68 -5.96 -2.11
N SER A 208 2.99 -6.85 -1.18
CA SER A 208 4.00 -6.60 -0.15
C SER A 208 5.43 -6.87 -0.62
N GLY A 209 5.63 -7.62 -1.71
CA GLY A 209 6.96 -7.98 -2.20
C GLY A 209 7.76 -8.88 -1.24
N HIS A 210 7.07 -9.79 -0.53
CA HIS A 210 7.76 -10.82 0.26
C HIS A 210 8.27 -11.94 -0.64
N ALA A 211 9.50 -12.39 -0.38
CA ALA A 211 10.12 -13.46 -1.17
C ALA A 211 9.40 -14.80 -1.05
N GLN A 212 8.75 -15.06 0.09
CA GLN A 212 8.04 -16.30 0.38
C GLN A 212 6.67 -16.04 1.00
N VAL A 213 5.66 -16.82 0.62
CA VAL A 213 4.31 -16.78 1.21
C VAL A 213 4.36 -17.04 2.72
N LYS A 214 5.29 -17.90 3.19
CA LYS A 214 5.48 -18.16 4.62
C LYS A 214 5.70 -16.87 5.43
N MET A 215 6.42 -15.88 4.89
CA MET A 215 6.64 -14.60 5.57
C MET A 215 5.34 -13.80 5.75
N VAL A 216 4.38 -13.96 4.85
CA VAL A 216 3.03 -13.39 4.97
C VAL A 216 2.23 -14.16 6.02
N ALA A 217 2.32 -15.50 6.00
CA ALA A 217 1.65 -16.37 6.96
C ALA A 217 2.14 -16.14 8.40
N ASP A 218 3.44 -15.91 8.60
CA ASP A 218 4.02 -15.65 9.92
C ASP A 218 3.47 -14.34 10.53
N VAL A 219 3.20 -13.32 9.70
CA VAL A 219 2.55 -12.07 10.14
C VAL A 219 1.09 -12.31 10.53
N TYR A 220 0.40 -13.22 9.82
CA TYR A 220 -1.02 -13.51 10.01
C TYR A 220 -1.29 -14.50 11.14
N SER A 221 -0.29 -15.28 11.57
CA SER A 221 -0.45 -16.39 12.54
C SER A 221 -1.11 -15.98 13.87
N HIS A 222 -1.03 -14.72 14.25
CA HIS A 222 -1.62 -14.17 15.49
C HIS A 222 -3.14 -13.92 15.41
N ILE A 223 -3.73 -13.96 14.21
CA ILE A 223 -5.17 -13.70 13.99
C ILE A 223 -5.95 -15.00 13.84
N ILE A 224 -5.23 -16.11 13.73
CA ILE A 224 -5.77 -17.44 13.41
C ILE A 224 -6.82 -17.92 14.43
N ASP A 225 -6.76 -17.51 15.68
CA ASP A 225 -7.68 -18.02 16.69
C ASP A 225 -9.12 -17.51 16.51
N ASP A 226 -9.29 -16.24 16.14
CA ASP A 226 -10.63 -15.70 15.79
C ASP A 226 -11.15 -16.34 14.50
N ASP A 227 -10.29 -16.51 13.50
CA ASP A 227 -10.65 -17.18 12.25
C ASP A 227 -10.95 -18.67 12.46
N ARG A 228 -10.23 -19.36 13.37
CA ARG A 228 -10.52 -20.75 13.75
C ARG A 228 -11.88 -20.88 14.41
N ARG A 229 -12.26 -19.96 15.29
CA ARG A 229 -13.58 -19.94 15.90
C ARG A 229 -14.65 -19.72 14.83
N LEU A 230 -14.45 -18.75 13.94
CA LEU A 230 -15.36 -18.49 12.83
C LEU A 230 -15.49 -19.68 11.87
N ASN A 231 -14.39 -20.39 11.61
CA ASN A 231 -14.42 -21.62 10.81
C ASN A 231 -15.21 -22.74 11.50
N ALA A 232 -15.11 -22.87 12.83
CA ALA A 232 -15.93 -23.81 13.59
C ALA A 232 -17.41 -23.45 13.52
N GLU A 233 -17.76 -22.18 13.65
CA GLU A 233 -19.13 -21.68 13.51
C GLU A 233 -19.70 -21.91 12.10
N ARG A 234 -18.87 -21.65 11.05
CA ARG A 234 -19.22 -21.93 9.65
C ARG A 234 -19.41 -23.42 9.38
N MET A 235 -18.55 -24.27 9.96
CA MET A 235 -18.70 -25.71 9.85
C MET A 235 -19.97 -26.19 10.54
N GLU A 236 -20.28 -25.67 11.73
CA GLU A 236 -21.53 -25.95 12.42
C GLU A 236 -22.73 -25.57 11.57
N ALA A 237 -22.75 -24.33 11.03
CA ALA A 237 -23.82 -23.85 10.18
C ALA A 237 -23.96 -24.66 8.89
N ALA A 238 -22.87 -24.94 8.19
CA ALA A 238 -22.88 -25.59 6.89
C ALA A 238 -23.12 -27.11 6.95
N PHE A 239 -22.57 -27.78 7.97
CA PHE A 239 -22.56 -29.24 8.02
C PHE A 239 -23.51 -29.82 9.07
N TYR A 240 -23.56 -29.27 10.27
CA TYR A 240 -24.30 -29.82 11.37
C TYR A 240 -25.72 -29.24 11.50
N SER A 241 -25.89 -27.94 11.25
CA SER A 241 -27.21 -27.30 11.25
C SER A 241 -28.01 -27.60 9.96
N GLY A 242 -27.33 -28.02 8.90
CA GLY A 242 -27.89 -28.27 7.57
C GLY A 242 -28.64 -29.59 7.42
N ARG A 243 -28.93 -30.35 8.50
CA ARG A 243 -29.73 -31.59 8.39
C ARG A 243 -31.23 -31.37 8.08
N GLN A 244 -31.65 -30.12 7.88
CA GLN A 244 -33.03 -29.77 7.42
C GLN A 244 -33.08 -28.73 6.29
N ALA A 245 -31.99 -28.35 5.65
CA ALA A 245 -32.02 -27.49 4.47
C ALA A 245 -31.22 -28.10 3.33
N THR A 246 -31.85 -28.32 2.18
CA THR A 246 -31.22 -28.61 0.90
C THR A 246 -30.11 -27.56 0.63
N PRO A 247 -28.92 -27.95 0.17
CA PRO A 247 -27.90 -26.98 -0.11
C PRO A 247 -28.31 -26.10 -1.30
N GLU A 248 -28.64 -24.85 -1.03
CA GLU A 248 -28.64 -23.84 -2.08
C GLU A 248 -27.22 -23.67 -2.56
N PRO A 249 -26.96 -23.64 -3.88
CA PRO A 249 -25.63 -23.40 -4.42
C PRO A 249 -25.15 -22.04 -3.95
N VAL A 250 -23.90 -21.99 -3.44
CA VAL A 250 -23.20 -20.77 -3.08
C VAL A 250 -23.13 -19.89 -4.31
N GLN A 251 -24.03 -18.93 -4.42
CA GLN A 251 -23.94 -17.89 -5.43
C GLN A 251 -22.81 -16.95 -4.99
N PRO A 252 -21.88 -16.57 -5.90
CA PRO A 252 -20.98 -15.45 -5.64
C PRO A 252 -21.85 -14.24 -5.30
N ALA A 253 -21.41 -13.44 -4.32
CA ALA A 253 -22.10 -12.26 -3.85
C ALA A 253 -22.60 -11.43 -5.04
N ALA A 254 -23.88 -11.57 -5.35
CA ALA A 254 -24.53 -10.73 -6.33
C ALA A 254 -24.66 -9.36 -5.68
N THR A 255 -24.01 -8.37 -6.26
CA THR A 255 -24.38 -6.97 -6.10
C THR A 255 -25.91 -6.91 -6.18
N GLU A 256 -26.56 -6.42 -5.12
CA GLU A 256 -27.99 -6.14 -5.11
C GLU A 256 -28.26 -5.17 -6.27
N SER A 257 -28.75 -5.71 -7.39
CA SER A 257 -29.31 -4.87 -8.43
C SER A 257 -30.56 -4.23 -7.88
N SER A 258 -30.60 -2.92 -7.84
CA SER A 258 -31.76 -2.16 -7.37
C SER A 258 -33.03 -2.58 -8.15
N ALA A 259 -34.20 -2.39 -7.54
CA ALA A 259 -35.50 -2.66 -8.21
C ALA A 259 -35.58 -1.95 -9.58
N ASP A 260 -34.89 -0.81 -9.73
CA ASP A 260 -34.79 -0.03 -10.97
C ASP A 260 -34.06 -0.77 -12.11
N ASP A 261 -33.02 -1.57 -11.79
CA ASP A 261 -32.27 -2.33 -12.82
C ASP A 261 -33.10 -3.46 -13.42
N LYS A 262 -33.99 -4.09 -12.63
CA LYS A 262 -34.93 -5.11 -13.12
C LYS A 262 -36.02 -4.53 -14.01
N GLU A 263 -36.49 -3.33 -13.68
CA GLU A 263 -37.48 -2.62 -14.50
C GLU A 263 -36.88 -2.13 -15.79
N LEU A 264 -35.60 -1.68 -15.77
CA LEU A 264 -34.85 -1.29 -16.96
C LEU A 264 -34.60 -2.47 -17.90
N LEU A 265 -34.24 -3.64 -17.34
CA LEU A 265 -34.06 -4.90 -18.11
C LEU A 265 -35.36 -5.36 -18.76
N LEU A 266 -36.50 -5.27 -18.07
CA LEU A 266 -37.80 -5.58 -18.62
C LEU A 266 -38.19 -4.62 -19.77
N LYS A 267 -37.91 -3.32 -19.63
CA LYS A 267 -38.15 -2.34 -20.71
C LYS A 267 -37.27 -2.57 -21.93
N LEU A 268 -35.98 -2.98 -21.72
CA LEU A 268 -35.06 -3.34 -22.81
C LEU A 268 -35.51 -4.62 -23.56
N LEU A 269 -36.03 -5.62 -22.86
CA LEU A 269 -36.54 -6.86 -23.47
C LEU A 269 -37.84 -6.67 -24.25
N GLN A 270 -38.61 -5.62 -23.96
CA GLN A 270 -39.84 -5.27 -24.69
C GLN A 270 -39.55 -4.54 -26.02
N ASN A 271 -38.31 -4.07 -26.21
CA ASN A 271 -37.90 -3.46 -27.49
C ASN A 271 -37.48 -4.56 -28.48
N PRO A 272 -38.20 -4.72 -29.62
CA PRO A 272 -37.94 -5.81 -30.59
C PRO A 272 -36.54 -5.78 -31.22
N GLU A 273 -35.95 -4.61 -31.39
CA GLU A 273 -34.58 -4.47 -31.93
C GLU A 273 -33.52 -4.93 -30.94
N MET A 274 -33.66 -4.59 -29.67
CA MET A 274 -32.75 -5.02 -28.58
C MET A 274 -32.86 -6.51 -28.29
N ALA A 275 -34.05 -7.07 -28.35
CA ALA A 275 -34.28 -8.51 -28.20
C ALA A 275 -33.62 -9.32 -29.35
N ALA A 276 -33.60 -8.79 -30.58
CA ALA A 276 -32.92 -9.39 -31.71
C ALA A 276 -31.41 -9.36 -31.57
N LEU A 277 -30.86 -8.27 -31.05
CA LEU A 277 -29.42 -8.07 -30.83
C LEU A 277 -28.90 -9.01 -29.71
N LEU A 278 -29.64 -9.15 -28.60
CA LEU A 278 -29.31 -10.07 -27.53
C LEU A 278 -29.37 -11.54 -27.97
N LYS A 279 -30.34 -11.91 -28.84
CA LYS A 279 -30.40 -13.25 -29.43
C LYS A 279 -29.25 -13.54 -30.39
N SER A 280 -28.74 -12.53 -31.10
CA SER A 280 -27.57 -12.69 -31.98
C SER A 280 -26.27 -12.86 -31.16
N LEU A 281 -26.10 -12.14 -30.05
CA LEU A 281 -24.95 -12.25 -29.16
C LEU A 281 -24.93 -13.60 -28.42
N ALA A 282 -26.08 -14.12 -28.02
CA ALA A 282 -26.20 -15.42 -27.35
C ALA A 282 -25.93 -16.63 -28.28
N LYS A 283 -25.87 -16.41 -29.60
CA LYS A 283 -25.48 -17.44 -30.56
C LYS A 283 -23.99 -17.47 -30.89
N THR A 284 -23.23 -16.47 -30.44
CA THR A 284 -21.80 -16.33 -30.68
C THR A 284 -20.94 -16.63 -29.43
N LEU A 285 -21.55 -16.93 -28.30
CA LEU A 285 -20.94 -17.48 -27.09
C LEU A 285 -21.28 -18.99 -27.00
#